data_29d2b7286fb9354ab004a517931f24f3
#
_entry.id   29d2b7286fb9354ab004a517931f24f3
#
_cell.length_a   1.000
_cell.length_b   1.000
_cell.length_c   1.000
_cell.angle_alpha   90.00
_cell.angle_beta   90.00
_cell.angle_gamma   90.00
#
_symmetry.space_group_name_H-M   'P 1'
#
loop_
_entity.id
_entity.type
_entity.pdbx_description
1 polymer ?
#
loop_
_entity_poly.entity_id
_entity_poly.type
_entity_poly.pdbx_seq_one_letter_code
_entity_poly.pdbx_strand_id
1 'polypeptide(L)'
;MPRDKHPEPEEEDSIVEEIYDEIGESVIGKGAEVLGAAAGLVVGGPLGALIGGVAGKRAASKLLGDDGPFITEEGPSAVGAYPHLYKAGKLLFLSGMGPRTPDTNEIPGGPVRDADGNPLDYDIQAQTHSVINNVRVILEAHGSSLEDVVDVLVFLVDMERDFPGYNEVYSHYFADILPARTTVAVEALPTSIAIELKVIAKA
;
A
#
# COMPACT_ATOMS: atom_id res chain seq x y z
N MET A 1 25.74 4.85 -36.21
CA MET A 1 25.19 4.79 -34.86
C MET A 1 25.94 5.80 -34.01
N PRO A 2 25.30 6.88 -33.50
CA PRO A 2 25.97 7.78 -32.60
C PRO A 2 26.08 7.12 -31.22
N ARG A 3 27.24 7.26 -30.60
CA ARG A 3 27.50 6.82 -29.22
C ARG A 3 26.82 7.78 -28.28
N ASP A 4 26.00 7.27 -27.34
CA ASP A 4 25.49 8.05 -26.22
C ASP A 4 26.66 8.66 -25.45
N LYS A 5 26.66 9.98 -25.34
CA LYS A 5 27.59 10.70 -24.48
C LYS A 5 27.07 10.61 -23.05
N HIS A 6 27.85 10.03 -22.15
CA HIS A 6 27.65 10.23 -20.71
C HIS A 6 27.84 11.72 -20.42
N PRO A 7 27.05 12.31 -19.52
CA PRO A 7 27.25 13.69 -19.08
C PRO A 7 28.65 13.86 -18.48
N GLU A 8 29.25 15.00 -18.70
CA GLU A 8 30.57 15.34 -18.18
C GLU A 8 30.51 15.56 -16.66
N PRO A 9 31.56 15.23 -15.89
CA PRO A 9 31.53 15.33 -14.41
C PRO A 9 31.21 16.74 -13.88
N GLU A 10 31.41 17.80 -14.66
CA GLU A 10 31.08 19.17 -14.27
C GLU A 10 29.57 19.49 -14.21
N GLU A 11 28.72 18.73 -14.93
CA GLU A 11 27.26 18.88 -14.85
C GLU A 11 26.68 18.18 -13.61
N GLU A 12 27.26 17.07 -13.16
CA GLU A 12 26.83 16.38 -11.93
C GLU A 12 27.16 17.22 -10.69
N ASP A 13 28.32 17.87 -10.65
CA ASP A 13 28.72 18.74 -9.53
C ASP A 13 27.82 19.99 -9.42
N SER A 14 27.37 20.56 -10.54
CA SER A 14 26.44 21.70 -10.56
C SER A 14 25.06 21.37 -10.02
N ILE A 15 24.52 20.20 -10.34
CA ILE A 15 23.20 19.73 -9.83
C ILE A 15 23.28 19.45 -8.33
N VAL A 16 24.40 18.92 -7.88
CA VAL A 16 24.63 18.67 -6.46
C VAL A 16 24.72 19.97 -5.66
N GLU A 17 25.38 21.01 -6.16
CA GLU A 17 25.45 22.33 -5.51
C GLU A 17 24.07 23.02 -5.46
N GLU A 18 23.27 22.96 -6.52
CA GLU A 18 21.92 23.56 -6.57
C GLU A 18 20.98 22.86 -5.57
N ILE A 19 21.09 21.54 -5.44
CA ILE A 19 20.36 20.76 -4.43
C ILE A 19 20.82 21.10 -3.00
N TYR A 20 22.11 21.37 -2.80
CA TYR A 20 22.66 21.76 -1.50
C TYR A 20 22.18 23.14 -1.06
N ASP A 21 22.10 24.12 -1.96
CA ASP A 21 21.61 25.45 -1.65
C ASP A 21 20.10 25.45 -1.32
N GLU A 22 19.30 24.70 -2.05
CA GLU A 22 17.86 24.62 -1.82
C GLU A 22 17.51 23.84 -0.53
N ILE A 23 18.28 22.79 -0.21
CA ILE A 23 18.14 22.05 1.05
C ILE A 23 18.73 22.82 2.24
N GLY A 24 19.86 23.52 2.05
CA GLY A 24 20.56 24.27 3.08
C GLY A 24 19.71 25.34 3.73
N GLU A 25 19.01 26.16 2.95
CA GLU A 25 18.13 27.21 3.46
C GLU A 25 16.88 26.66 4.19
N SER A 26 16.35 25.51 3.77
CA SER A 26 15.20 24.87 4.40
C SER A 26 15.52 24.14 5.71
N VAL A 27 16.77 23.72 5.90
CA VAL A 27 17.20 22.80 6.97
C VAL A 27 17.83 23.51 8.16
N ILE A 28 18.42 24.70 7.96
CA ILE A 28 19.05 25.48 9.05
C ILE A 28 18.06 25.88 10.16
N GLY A 29 16.75 25.85 9.87
CA GLY A 29 15.69 26.18 10.86
C GLY A 29 15.22 25.02 11.76
N LYS A 30 15.65 23.78 11.59
CA LYS A 30 15.05 22.61 12.24
C LYS A 30 16.00 21.64 12.97
N GLY A 31 17.16 22.08 13.43
CA GLY A 31 17.96 21.35 14.42
C GLY A 31 18.82 20.19 13.91
N ALA A 32 19.74 19.76 14.76
CA ALA A 32 20.85 18.84 14.49
C ALA A 32 20.47 17.43 13.99
N GLU A 33 19.21 17.00 14.14
CA GLU A 33 18.75 15.67 13.70
C GLU A 33 18.62 15.56 12.18
N VAL A 34 18.32 16.66 11.50
CA VAL A 34 18.22 16.72 10.03
C VAL A 34 19.60 16.80 9.40
N LEU A 35 20.55 17.46 10.03
CA LEU A 35 21.95 17.49 9.60
C LEU A 35 22.61 16.10 9.61
N GLY A 36 22.23 15.24 10.56
CA GLY A 36 22.72 13.87 10.63
C GLY A 36 22.23 13.00 9.45
N ALA A 37 20.99 13.21 8.99
CA ALA A 37 20.41 12.47 7.88
C ALA A 37 21.00 12.92 6.52
N ALA A 38 21.19 14.24 6.31
CA ALA A 38 21.80 14.78 5.10
C ALA A 38 23.29 14.41 5.00
N ALA A 39 24.04 14.51 6.11
CA ALA A 39 25.46 14.11 6.16
C ALA A 39 25.62 12.59 5.95
N GLY A 40 24.70 11.77 6.45
CA GLY A 40 24.68 10.32 6.24
C GLY A 40 24.48 9.94 4.77
N LEU A 41 23.69 10.71 4.03
CA LEU A 41 23.45 10.49 2.59
C LEU A 41 24.71 10.73 1.77
N VAL A 42 25.48 11.79 2.11
CA VAL A 42 26.70 12.21 1.39
C VAL A 42 27.89 11.28 1.68
N VAL A 43 28.01 10.78 2.91
CA VAL A 43 29.19 9.99 3.34
C VAL A 43 28.94 8.48 3.28
N GLY A 44 27.70 8.03 3.39
CA GLY A 44 27.33 6.60 3.50
C GLY A 44 26.42 6.08 2.40
N GLY A 45 26.06 6.89 1.41
CA GLY A 45 25.08 6.50 0.39
C GLY A 45 23.72 6.13 0.97
N PRO A 46 22.90 5.34 0.26
CA PRO A 46 21.55 4.95 0.71
C PRO A 46 21.51 4.24 2.08
N LEU A 47 22.63 3.63 2.49
CA LEU A 47 22.75 2.94 3.79
C LEU A 47 22.90 3.92 4.96
N GLY A 48 23.52 5.07 4.77
CA GLY A 48 23.69 6.09 5.81
C GLY A 48 22.41 6.81 6.20
N ALA A 49 21.43 6.87 5.30
CA ALA A 49 20.11 7.45 5.54
C ALA A 49 19.25 6.59 6.51
N LEU A 50 19.56 5.31 6.66
CA LEU A 50 18.85 4.37 7.55
C LEU A 50 19.08 4.63 9.06
N ILE A 51 20.12 5.43 9.41
CA ILE A 51 20.54 5.64 10.81
C ILE A 51 19.91 6.87 11.45
N GLY A 52 19.31 7.77 10.65
CA GLY A 52 18.68 8.99 11.15
C GLY A 52 17.19 8.83 11.38
N GLY A 53 16.76 8.51 12.58
CA GLY A 53 15.40 8.55 13.13
C GLY A 53 14.16 8.52 12.20
N VAL A 54 12.98 8.29 12.76
CA VAL A 54 11.69 8.15 12.04
C VAL A 54 11.34 9.37 11.16
N ALA A 55 11.74 10.58 11.55
CA ALA A 55 11.53 11.80 10.76
C ALA A 55 12.44 11.87 9.52
N GLY A 56 13.68 11.41 9.63
CA GLY A 56 14.62 11.31 8.50
C GLY A 56 14.19 10.25 7.49
N LYS A 57 13.56 9.15 7.93
CA LYS A 57 13.03 8.11 7.03
C LYS A 57 11.92 8.63 6.12
N ARG A 58 11.01 9.46 6.63
CA ARG A 58 9.92 10.05 5.83
C ARG A 58 10.42 11.08 4.81
N ALA A 59 11.43 11.86 5.17
CA ALA A 59 11.99 12.86 4.24
C ALA A 59 12.85 12.19 3.14
N ALA A 60 13.67 11.20 3.49
CA ALA A 60 14.48 10.44 2.53
C ALA A 60 13.60 9.61 1.58
N SER A 61 12.56 8.96 2.09
CA SER A 61 11.57 8.23 1.28
C SER A 61 10.91 9.12 0.22
N LYS A 62 10.56 10.34 0.59
CA LYS A 62 9.92 11.30 -0.33
C LYS A 62 10.88 11.83 -1.42
N LEU A 63 12.18 11.91 -1.14
CA LEU A 63 13.21 12.39 -2.09
C LEU A 63 13.77 11.27 -2.99
N LEU A 64 13.89 10.04 -2.47
CA LEU A 64 14.54 8.92 -3.18
C LEU A 64 13.54 7.93 -3.78
N GLY A 65 12.23 8.12 -3.57
CA GLY A 65 11.21 7.24 -4.11
C GLY A 65 11.37 5.78 -3.67
N ASP A 66 11.70 5.55 -2.39
CA ASP A 66 12.04 4.22 -1.86
C ASP A 66 10.99 3.17 -2.19
N ASP A 67 11.36 2.23 -3.02
CA ASP A 67 10.64 0.98 -3.21
C ASP A 67 10.79 0.12 -1.96
N GLY A 68 9.75 -0.62 -1.60
CA GLY A 68 9.85 -1.50 -0.45
C GLY A 68 8.53 -1.84 0.22
N PRO A 69 8.60 -2.68 1.25
CA PRO A 69 7.43 -3.08 2.03
C PRO A 69 6.96 -1.94 2.95
N PHE A 70 5.63 -1.82 3.08
CA PHE A 70 4.97 -0.91 4.00
C PHE A 70 4.05 -1.68 4.94
N ILE A 71 4.15 -1.39 6.23
CA ILE A 71 3.32 -1.97 7.29
C ILE A 71 2.74 -0.81 8.11
N THR A 72 1.46 -0.89 8.44
CA THR A 72 0.76 0.09 9.28
C THR A 72 -0.02 -0.63 10.39
N GLU A 73 -0.25 0.03 11.51
CA GLU A 73 -1.11 -0.45 12.58
C GLU A 73 -2.60 -0.12 12.32
N GLU A 74 -2.89 0.70 11.31
CA GLU A 74 -4.25 1.12 10.96
C GLU A 74 -5.04 0.05 10.20
N GLY A 75 -4.35 -0.90 9.56
CA GLY A 75 -4.94 -2.02 8.85
C GLY A 75 -5.05 -3.30 9.67
N PRO A 76 -5.83 -4.30 9.22
CA PRO A 76 -5.91 -5.59 9.91
C PRO A 76 -4.56 -6.30 9.94
N SER A 77 -4.22 -6.90 11.07
CA SER A 77 -2.97 -7.63 11.22
C SER A 77 -2.80 -8.71 10.16
N ALA A 78 -1.61 -8.80 9.55
CA ALA A 78 -1.29 -9.83 8.59
C ALA A 78 -1.35 -11.22 9.24
N VAL A 79 -1.90 -12.19 8.52
CA VAL A 79 -1.96 -13.60 8.99
C VAL A 79 -0.68 -14.37 8.69
N GLY A 80 0.34 -13.74 8.11
CA GLY A 80 1.60 -14.35 7.73
C GLY A 80 2.72 -13.33 7.56
N ALA A 81 3.87 -13.76 7.08
CA ALA A 81 5.06 -12.93 6.91
C ALA A 81 5.01 -12.12 5.60
N TYR A 82 4.12 -11.12 5.52
CA TYR A 82 4.00 -10.21 4.38
C TYR A 82 3.57 -8.80 4.84
N PRO A 83 3.94 -7.74 4.09
CA PRO A 83 3.54 -6.38 4.38
C PRO A 83 2.08 -6.13 3.97
N HIS A 84 1.50 -5.00 4.40
CA HIS A 84 0.21 -4.55 3.89
C HIS A 84 0.27 -4.19 2.42
N LEU A 85 1.33 -3.51 2.00
CA LEU A 85 1.62 -3.26 0.60
C LEU A 85 3.14 -3.25 0.32
N TYR A 86 3.50 -3.39 -0.95
CA TYR A 86 4.85 -3.18 -1.47
C TYR A 86 4.81 -2.09 -2.53
N LYS A 87 5.63 -1.03 -2.35
CA LYS A 87 5.83 0.00 -3.36
C LYS A 87 6.90 -0.43 -4.35
N ALA A 88 6.60 -0.32 -5.65
CA ALA A 88 7.56 -0.54 -6.72
C ALA A 88 7.39 0.56 -7.78
N GLY A 89 8.34 1.49 -7.81
CA GLY A 89 8.28 2.68 -8.66
C GLY A 89 7.04 3.54 -8.35
N LYS A 90 6.19 3.71 -9.34
CA LYS A 90 4.94 4.49 -9.21
C LYS A 90 3.71 3.64 -8.86
N LEU A 91 3.89 2.39 -8.46
CA LEU A 91 2.80 1.49 -8.14
C LEU A 91 2.89 0.95 -6.72
N LEU A 92 1.72 0.78 -6.11
CA LEU A 92 1.49 0.15 -4.82
C LEU A 92 0.80 -1.19 -5.06
N PHE A 93 1.44 -2.26 -4.62
CA PHE A 93 0.91 -3.62 -4.70
C PHE A 93 0.43 -4.01 -3.30
N LEU A 94 -0.87 -3.96 -3.04
CA LEU A 94 -1.42 -4.41 -1.77
C LEU A 94 -1.33 -5.93 -1.69
N SER A 95 -1.06 -6.46 -0.51
CA SER A 95 -1.26 -7.90 -0.22
C SER A 95 -2.74 -8.25 -0.29
N GLY A 96 -3.08 -9.54 -0.36
CA GLY A 96 -4.46 -9.98 -0.30
C GLY A 96 -5.16 -9.41 0.95
N MET A 97 -6.26 -8.68 0.74
CA MET A 97 -6.98 -7.99 1.80
C MET A 97 -8.32 -8.66 2.04
N GLY A 98 -8.55 -9.09 3.28
CA GLY A 98 -9.83 -9.62 3.75
C GLY A 98 -10.64 -8.60 4.55
N PRO A 99 -11.87 -8.94 4.92
CA PRO A 99 -12.81 -8.05 5.62
C PRO A 99 -12.58 -7.96 7.15
N ARG A 100 -11.56 -8.61 7.72
CA ARG A 100 -11.33 -8.59 9.18
C ARG A 100 -11.12 -7.18 9.69
N THR A 101 -11.71 -6.86 10.84
CA THR A 101 -11.48 -5.56 11.50
C THR A 101 -10.06 -5.49 12.08
N PRO A 102 -9.41 -4.32 12.05
CA PRO A 102 -8.04 -4.17 12.55
C PRO A 102 -7.87 -4.58 14.02
N ASP A 103 -8.76 -4.13 14.89
CA ASP A 103 -8.60 -4.27 16.34
C ASP A 103 -9.00 -5.64 16.89
N THR A 104 -10.11 -6.19 16.40
CA THR A 104 -10.72 -7.41 16.99
C THR A 104 -10.54 -8.64 16.12
N ASN A 105 -10.13 -8.49 14.85
CA ASN A 105 -10.13 -9.54 13.84
C ASN A 105 -11.50 -10.16 13.56
N GLU A 106 -12.58 -9.53 14.00
CA GLU A 106 -13.94 -9.93 13.66
C GLU A 106 -14.20 -9.80 12.16
N ILE A 107 -15.09 -10.64 11.65
CA ILE A 107 -15.52 -10.60 10.25
C ILE A 107 -16.90 -9.95 10.21
N PRO A 108 -17.03 -8.68 9.78
CA PRO A 108 -18.34 -8.05 9.60
C PRO A 108 -19.21 -8.88 8.66
N GLY A 109 -20.46 -9.11 9.04
CA GLY A 109 -21.36 -10.01 8.31
C GLY A 109 -21.21 -11.50 8.64
N GLY A 110 -20.26 -11.86 9.51
CA GLY A 110 -20.05 -13.23 9.98
C GLY A 110 -19.09 -14.06 9.11
N PRO A 111 -18.51 -15.13 9.68
CA PRO A 111 -17.66 -16.06 8.96
C PRO A 111 -18.46 -17.02 8.08
N VAL A 112 -17.85 -17.53 7.01
CA VAL A 112 -18.46 -18.52 6.11
C VAL A 112 -18.54 -19.93 6.71
N ARG A 113 -17.71 -20.21 7.74
CA ARG A 113 -17.65 -21.51 8.44
C ARG A 113 -17.41 -21.30 9.93
N ASP A 114 -17.94 -22.21 10.74
CA ASP A 114 -17.59 -22.29 12.16
C ASP A 114 -16.22 -22.95 12.40
N ALA A 115 -15.85 -23.10 13.68
CA ALA A 115 -14.58 -23.73 14.08
C ALA A 115 -14.47 -25.22 13.71
N ASP A 116 -15.61 -25.89 13.52
CA ASP A 116 -15.69 -27.29 13.11
C ASP A 116 -15.73 -27.45 11.58
N GLY A 117 -15.74 -26.32 10.84
CA GLY A 117 -15.79 -26.28 9.38
C GLY A 117 -17.18 -26.36 8.78
N ASN A 118 -18.26 -26.34 9.60
CA ASN A 118 -19.62 -26.34 9.10
C ASN A 118 -19.96 -24.99 8.44
N PRO A 119 -20.71 -24.98 7.32
CA PRO A 119 -21.12 -23.74 6.67
C PRO A 119 -22.02 -22.89 7.59
N LEU A 120 -21.77 -21.58 7.57
CA LEU A 120 -22.60 -20.59 8.24
C LEU A 120 -23.23 -19.66 7.21
N ASP A 121 -24.31 -19.01 7.60
CA ASP A 121 -24.85 -17.88 6.85
C ASP A 121 -24.05 -16.64 7.15
N TYR A 122 -23.83 -15.80 6.13
CA TYR A 122 -23.02 -14.58 6.23
C TYR A 122 -23.57 -13.50 5.30
N ASP A 123 -23.18 -12.26 5.56
CA ASP A 123 -23.52 -11.09 4.76
C ASP A 123 -22.33 -10.66 3.90
N ILE A 124 -22.42 -10.95 2.59
CA ILE A 124 -21.39 -10.58 1.62
C ILE A 124 -21.27 -9.05 1.44
N GLN A 125 -22.37 -8.29 1.58
CA GLN A 125 -22.33 -6.84 1.44
C GLN A 125 -21.53 -6.23 2.61
N ALA A 126 -21.79 -6.69 3.85
CA ALA A 126 -21.02 -6.26 5.01
C ALA A 126 -19.54 -6.61 4.88
N GLN A 127 -19.20 -7.81 4.41
CA GLN A 127 -17.81 -8.20 4.15
C GLN A 127 -17.18 -7.34 3.05
N THR A 128 -17.91 -7.02 1.98
CA THR A 128 -17.42 -6.19 0.87
C THR A 128 -17.15 -4.75 1.32
N HIS A 129 -18.05 -4.14 2.09
CA HIS A 129 -17.80 -2.83 2.70
C HIS A 129 -16.54 -2.82 3.55
N SER A 130 -16.38 -3.83 4.38
CA SER A 130 -15.23 -3.94 5.28
C SER A 130 -13.91 -4.11 4.54
N VAL A 131 -13.83 -5.00 3.54
CA VAL A 131 -12.59 -5.21 2.79
C VAL A 131 -12.19 -3.97 1.99
N ILE A 132 -13.15 -3.25 1.37
CA ILE A 132 -12.85 -2.00 0.65
C ILE A 132 -12.39 -0.92 1.63
N ASN A 133 -13.00 -0.83 2.82
CA ASN A 133 -12.53 0.08 3.86
C ASN A 133 -11.11 -0.24 4.32
N ASN A 134 -10.75 -1.50 4.49
CA ASN A 134 -9.38 -1.91 4.82
C ASN A 134 -8.38 -1.52 3.72
N VAL A 135 -8.74 -1.70 2.45
CA VAL A 135 -7.94 -1.21 1.31
C VAL A 135 -7.74 0.29 1.40
N ARG A 136 -8.82 1.06 1.64
CA ARG A 136 -8.77 2.52 1.77
C ARG A 136 -7.83 2.96 2.87
N VAL A 137 -7.97 2.42 4.08
CA VAL A 137 -7.16 2.77 5.24
C VAL A 137 -5.65 2.54 4.97
N ILE A 138 -5.30 1.44 4.33
CA ILE A 138 -3.90 1.14 4.00
C ILE A 138 -3.35 2.09 2.94
N LEU A 139 -4.14 2.44 1.92
CA LEU A 139 -3.75 3.41 0.90
C LEU A 139 -3.56 4.80 1.52
N GLU A 140 -4.51 5.26 2.33
CA GLU A 140 -4.46 6.55 3.03
C GLU A 140 -3.26 6.63 3.99
N ALA A 141 -2.96 5.57 4.73
CA ALA A 141 -1.78 5.48 5.60
C ALA A 141 -0.46 5.62 4.83
N HIS A 142 -0.43 5.19 3.56
CA HIS A 142 0.71 5.37 2.67
C HIS A 142 0.73 6.75 2.00
N GLY A 143 -0.39 7.48 1.93
CA GLY A 143 -0.54 8.77 1.27
C GLY A 143 -1.17 8.72 -0.12
N SER A 144 -1.79 7.59 -0.48
CA SER A 144 -2.60 7.35 -1.68
C SER A 144 -4.09 7.29 -1.30
N SER A 145 -4.96 6.88 -2.21
CA SER A 145 -6.41 6.87 -2.00
C SER A 145 -7.09 5.79 -2.86
N LEU A 146 -8.41 5.59 -2.69
CA LEU A 146 -9.17 4.70 -3.56
C LEU A 146 -9.22 5.20 -5.02
N GLU A 147 -9.16 6.50 -5.24
CA GLU A 147 -9.15 7.14 -6.56
C GLU A 147 -7.90 6.78 -7.37
N ASP A 148 -6.83 6.35 -6.68
CA ASP A 148 -5.58 5.92 -7.30
C ASP A 148 -5.56 4.44 -7.69
N VAL A 149 -6.60 3.67 -7.34
CA VAL A 149 -6.72 2.26 -7.69
C VAL A 149 -6.82 2.08 -9.20
N VAL A 150 -5.98 1.20 -9.76
CA VAL A 150 -5.93 0.92 -11.20
C VAL A 150 -6.33 -0.50 -11.55
N ASP A 151 -6.20 -1.44 -10.62
CA ASP A 151 -6.58 -2.84 -10.84
C ASP A 151 -7.07 -3.51 -9.55
N VAL A 152 -8.12 -4.32 -9.66
CA VAL A 152 -8.69 -5.10 -8.57
C VAL A 152 -8.92 -6.53 -9.02
N LEU A 153 -8.24 -7.48 -8.41
CA LEU A 153 -8.55 -8.91 -8.52
C LEU A 153 -9.36 -9.32 -7.30
N VAL A 154 -10.53 -9.86 -7.55
CA VAL A 154 -11.52 -10.23 -6.54
C VAL A 154 -11.62 -11.76 -6.47
N PHE A 155 -11.52 -12.30 -5.27
CA PHE A 155 -11.73 -13.70 -4.97
C PHE A 155 -13.02 -13.85 -4.16
N LEU A 156 -13.94 -14.69 -4.64
CA LEU A 156 -15.17 -15.04 -3.94
C LEU A 156 -15.20 -16.55 -3.67
N VAL A 157 -15.70 -16.97 -2.52
CA VAL A 157 -15.86 -18.42 -2.22
C VAL A 157 -17.13 -19.01 -2.82
N ASP A 158 -18.13 -18.19 -3.13
CA ASP A 158 -19.39 -18.59 -3.78
C ASP A 158 -19.81 -17.54 -4.81
N MET A 159 -19.49 -17.79 -6.08
CA MET A 159 -19.78 -16.84 -7.15
C MET A 159 -21.29 -16.64 -7.38
N GLU A 160 -22.07 -17.71 -7.33
CA GLU A 160 -23.51 -17.63 -7.65
C GLU A 160 -24.27 -16.87 -6.56
N ARG A 161 -23.94 -17.14 -5.31
CA ARG A 161 -24.55 -16.50 -4.15
C ARG A 161 -24.10 -15.04 -4.00
N ASP A 162 -22.80 -14.79 -4.10
CA ASP A 162 -22.17 -13.58 -3.58
C ASP A 162 -22.00 -12.48 -4.64
N PHE A 163 -21.88 -12.84 -5.92
CA PHE A 163 -21.59 -11.86 -6.97
C PHE A 163 -22.58 -10.69 -7.03
N PRO A 164 -23.92 -10.88 -6.93
CA PRO A 164 -24.85 -9.76 -7.00
C PRO A 164 -24.65 -8.77 -5.85
N GLY A 165 -24.58 -9.24 -4.60
CA GLY A 165 -24.42 -8.39 -3.41
C GLY A 165 -23.05 -7.70 -3.35
N TYR A 166 -21.99 -8.45 -3.66
CA TYR A 166 -20.65 -7.91 -3.80
C TYR A 166 -20.61 -6.78 -4.86
N ASN A 167 -21.15 -7.03 -6.06
CA ASN A 167 -21.08 -6.11 -7.17
C ASN A 167 -21.88 -4.82 -6.93
N GLU A 168 -22.97 -4.88 -6.19
CA GLU A 168 -23.71 -3.69 -5.75
C GLU A 168 -22.83 -2.78 -4.88
N VAL A 169 -22.20 -3.33 -3.85
CA VAL A 169 -21.32 -2.60 -2.95
C VAL A 169 -20.07 -2.10 -3.70
N TYR A 170 -19.45 -2.93 -4.53
CA TYR A 170 -18.30 -2.55 -5.34
C TYR A 170 -18.61 -1.32 -6.21
N SER A 171 -19.77 -1.30 -6.86
CA SER A 171 -20.20 -0.19 -7.70
C SER A 171 -20.33 1.12 -6.91
N HIS A 172 -20.75 1.06 -5.65
CA HIS A 172 -20.86 2.22 -4.80
C HIS A 172 -19.50 2.95 -4.60
N TYR A 173 -18.39 2.20 -4.55
CA TYR A 173 -17.05 2.78 -4.34
C TYR A 173 -16.30 3.07 -5.63
N PHE A 174 -16.52 2.29 -6.68
CA PHE A 174 -15.64 2.29 -7.85
C PHE A 174 -16.33 2.71 -9.17
N ALA A 175 -17.62 3.06 -9.16
CA ALA A 175 -18.32 3.42 -10.39
C ALA A 175 -17.74 4.67 -11.09
N ASP A 176 -17.20 5.63 -10.34
CA ASP A 176 -16.59 6.84 -10.87
C ASP A 176 -15.08 6.69 -11.15
N ILE A 177 -14.43 5.70 -10.50
CA ILE A 177 -12.99 5.44 -10.62
C ILE A 177 -12.68 4.52 -11.80
N LEU A 178 -13.53 3.48 -12.00
CA LEU A 178 -13.44 2.49 -13.08
C LEU A 178 -12.08 1.78 -13.18
N PRO A 179 -11.52 1.22 -12.11
CA PRO A 179 -10.32 0.41 -12.22
C PRO A 179 -10.57 -0.85 -13.05
N ALA A 180 -9.51 -1.39 -13.67
CA ALA A 180 -9.59 -2.73 -14.25
C ALA A 180 -10.00 -3.73 -13.16
N ARG A 181 -10.84 -4.73 -13.50
CA ARG A 181 -11.32 -5.71 -12.54
C ARG A 181 -11.41 -7.11 -13.12
N THR A 182 -10.93 -8.09 -12.35
CA THR A 182 -11.18 -9.51 -12.60
C THR A 182 -11.81 -10.11 -11.35
N THR A 183 -12.87 -10.92 -11.52
CA THR A 183 -13.51 -11.63 -10.41
C THR A 183 -13.47 -13.12 -10.68
N VAL A 184 -12.99 -13.90 -9.71
CA VAL A 184 -12.87 -15.37 -9.80
C VAL A 184 -13.45 -16.04 -8.57
N ALA A 185 -13.97 -17.26 -8.73
CA ALA A 185 -14.32 -18.13 -7.62
C ALA A 185 -13.10 -18.94 -7.20
N VAL A 186 -12.96 -19.16 -5.88
CA VAL A 186 -11.93 -20.00 -5.27
C VAL A 186 -12.59 -20.97 -4.29
N GLU A 187 -11.96 -22.11 -4.05
CA GLU A 187 -12.50 -23.13 -3.13
C GLU A 187 -12.51 -22.65 -1.68
N ALA A 188 -11.47 -21.91 -1.27
CA ALA A 188 -11.34 -21.37 0.08
C ALA A 188 -10.39 -20.15 0.07
N LEU A 189 -10.53 -19.33 1.11
CA LEU A 189 -9.62 -18.23 1.43
C LEU A 189 -8.96 -18.47 2.78
N PRO A 190 -7.77 -17.89 3.03
CA PRO A 190 -7.19 -17.86 4.36
C PRO A 190 -8.16 -17.19 5.33
N THR A 191 -8.42 -17.81 6.48
CA THR A 191 -9.50 -17.42 7.38
C THR A 191 -10.92 -17.70 6.81
N SER A 192 -11.96 -17.65 7.64
CA SER A 192 -13.33 -17.99 7.23
C SER A 192 -14.05 -16.80 6.58
N ILE A 193 -13.47 -16.19 5.56
CA ILE A 193 -14.01 -15.01 4.84
C ILE A 193 -14.63 -15.41 3.50
N ALA A 194 -15.61 -14.63 3.03
CA ALA A 194 -16.28 -14.85 1.74
C ALA A 194 -15.58 -14.16 0.57
N ILE A 195 -14.81 -13.09 0.85
CA ILE A 195 -14.21 -12.23 -0.16
C ILE A 195 -12.79 -11.83 0.23
N GLU A 196 -11.90 -11.76 -0.76
CA GLU A 196 -10.57 -11.16 -0.66
C GLU A 196 -10.30 -10.28 -1.88
N LEU A 197 -9.64 -9.15 -1.70
CA LEU A 197 -9.23 -8.26 -2.77
C LEU A 197 -7.70 -8.21 -2.88
N LYS A 198 -7.18 -8.33 -4.10
CA LYS A 198 -5.82 -7.97 -4.47
C LYS A 198 -5.89 -6.68 -5.28
N VAL A 199 -5.20 -5.62 -4.82
CA VAL A 199 -5.33 -4.28 -5.39
C VAL A 199 -3.96 -3.77 -5.85
N ILE A 200 -3.96 -3.05 -6.98
CA ILE A 200 -2.83 -2.24 -7.44
C ILE A 200 -3.32 -0.79 -7.53
N ALA A 201 -2.56 0.14 -6.97
CA ALA A 201 -2.84 1.57 -7.01
C ALA A 201 -1.60 2.37 -7.45
N LYS A 202 -1.80 3.65 -7.79
CA LYS A 202 -0.69 4.60 -7.99
C LYS A 202 -0.16 5.04 -6.62
N ALA A 203 1.15 5.34 -6.58
CA ALA A 203 1.84 5.87 -5.41
C ALA A 203 1.78 7.40 -5.38
#